data_275f101d1530f08f1b0ec16703675772
#
_entry.id   275f101d1530f08f1b0ec16703675772
#
_cell.length_a   1.000
_cell.length_b   1.000
_cell.length_c   1.000
_cell.angle_alpha   90.00
_cell.angle_beta   90.00
_cell.angle_gamma   90.00
#
_symmetry.space_group_name_H-M   'P 1'
#
loop_
_entity.id
_entity.type
_entity.pdbx_description
1 polymer ?
#
loop_
_entity_poly.entity_id
_entity_poly.type
_entity_poly.pdbx_seq_one_letter_code
_entity_poly.pdbx_strand_id
1 'polypeptide(L)'
;ALGFARLMAARQRRLERRLEPQVFQRVPVRLASLLLELAERFGEPKENGTVVDIALSQQDLGNLIGASREIVSLTLSEFRRRNAVSMLGRRVVVHEPKLRREASDLSW
;
A
#
# COMPACT_ATOMS: atom_id res chain seq x y z
N ALA A 1 -13.33 11.32 3.64
CA ALA A 1 -13.89 10.30 4.47
C ALA A 1 -14.82 9.36 3.73
N LEU A 2 -15.87 9.86 3.07
CA LEU A 2 -16.78 8.97 2.36
C LEU A 2 -16.10 8.24 1.21
N GLY A 3 -15.25 8.91 0.45
CA GLY A 3 -14.50 8.29 -0.63
C GLY A 3 -13.56 7.22 -0.13
N PHE A 4 -12.92 7.47 1.01
CA PHE A 4 -12.04 6.49 1.60
C PHE A 4 -12.80 5.24 2.07
N ALA A 5 -13.97 5.44 2.68
CA ALA A 5 -14.78 4.30 3.13
C ALA A 5 -15.21 3.42 1.95
N ARG A 6 -15.55 4.03 0.82
CA ARG A 6 -15.90 3.28 -0.38
C ARG A 6 -14.70 2.50 -0.92
N LEU A 7 -13.51 3.08 -0.87
CA LEU A 7 -12.30 2.40 -1.30
C LEU A 7 -12.02 1.19 -0.43
N MET A 8 -12.14 1.32 0.88
CA MET A 8 -11.96 0.20 1.79
C MET A 8 -12.91 -0.94 1.49
N ALA A 9 -14.20 -0.64 1.33
CA ALA A 9 -15.20 -1.66 1.05
C ALA A 9 -14.91 -2.39 -0.27
N ALA A 10 -14.53 -1.65 -1.30
CA ALA A 10 -14.22 -2.23 -2.59
C ALA A 10 -12.99 -3.15 -2.51
N ARG A 11 -11.96 -2.73 -1.79
CA ARG A 11 -10.75 -3.54 -1.62
C ARG A 11 -11.04 -4.83 -0.87
N GLN A 12 -11.82 -4.76 0.20
CA GLN A 12 -12.17 -5.96 0.98
C GLN A 12 -12.95 -6.96 0.14
N ARG A 13 -13.89 -6.49 -0.66
CA ARG A 13 -14.65 -7.39 -1.53
C ARG A 13 -13.76 -8.07 -2.56
N ARG A 14 -12.77 -7.35 -3.10
CA ARG A 14 -11.82 -7.95 -4.04
C ARG A 14 -10.99 -9.04 -3.38
N LEU A 15 -10.53 -8.78 -2.15
CA LEU A 15 -9.73 -9.76 -1.42
C LEU A 15 -10.54 -11.02 -1.14
N GLU A 16 -11.79 -10.88 -0.74
CA GLU A 16 -12.65 -12.01 -0.47
C GLU A 16 -12.87 -12.88 -1.72
N ARG A 17 -12.99 -12.25 -2.87
CA ARG A 17 -13.18 -12.98 -4.14
C ARG A 17 -11.92 -13.72 -4.58
N ARG A 18 -10.77 -13.34 -4.05
CA ARG A 18 -9.47 -13.88 -4.47
C ARG A 18 -8.84 -14.71 -3.37
N LEU A 19 -9.62 -15.51 -2.70
CA LEU A 19 -9.10 -16.39 -1.66
C LEU A 19 -8.34 -17.55 -2.29
N GLU A 20 -7.13 -17.25 -2.74
CA GLU A 20 -6.23 -18.22 -3.35
C GLU A 20 -4.91 -18.21 -2.61
N PRO A 21 -4.20 -19.34 -2.54
CA PRO A 21 -2.93 -19.42 -1.80
C PRO A 21 -1.89 -18.38 -2.23
N GLN A 22 -1.80 -18.06 -3.51
CA GLN A 22 -0.84 -17.10 -4.00
C GLN A 22 -1.12 -15.67 -3.53
N VAL A 23 -2.29 -15.42 -2.94
CA VAL A 23 -2.60 -14.12 -2.36
C VAL A 23 -1.58 -13.77 -1.27
N PHE A 24 -1.17 -14.74 -0.47
CA PHE A 24 -0.20 -14.50 0.60
C PHE A 24 1.19 -14.23 0.05
N GLN A 25 1.54 -14.86 -1.07
CA GLN A 25 2.82 -14.65 -1.72
C GLN A 25 2.93 -13.29 -2.37
N ARG A 26 1.81 -12.61 -2.55
CA ARG A 26 1.74 -11.33 -3.26
C ARG A 26 1.43 -10.15 -2.35
N VAL A 27 1.70 -10.28 -1.07
CA VAL A 27 1.48 -9.18 -0.14
C VAL A 27 2.22 -7.91 -0.59
N PRO A 28 3.50 -7.97 -0.99
CA PRO A 28 4.19 -6.77 -1.45
C PRO A 28 3.50 -6.13 -2.65
N VAL A 29 3.04 -6.93 -3.60
CA VAL A 29 2.33 -6.41 -4.77
C VAL A 29 1.03 -5.74 -4.38
N ARG A 30 0.26 -6.37 -3.48
CA ARG A 30 -1.00 -5.80 -3.02
C ARG A 30 -0.80 -4.54 -2.20
N LEU A 31 0.23 -4.52 -1.35
CA LEU A 31 0.53 -3.32 -0.58
C LEU A 31 0.97 -2.17 -1.49
N ALA A 32 1.85 -2.46 -2.45
CA ALA A 32 2.27 -1.45 -3.41
C ALA A 32 1.08 -0.90 -4.20
N SER A 33 0.20 -1.78 -4.66
CA SER A 33 -0.99 -1.36 -5.40
C SER A 33 -1.91 -0.50 -4.56
N LEU A 34 -2.10 -0.86 -3.30
CA LEU A 34 -2.90 -0.06 -2.38
C LEU A 34 -2.30 1.31 -2.15
N LEU A 35 -1.00 1.39 -1.92
CA LEU A 35 -0.33 2.66 -1.69
C LEU A 35 -0.40 3.56 -2.92
N LEU A 36 -0.26 3.00 -4.11
CA LEU A 36 -0.40 3.75 -5.36
C LEU A 36 -1.82 4.29 -5.52
N GLU A 37 -2.81 3.48 -5.19
CA GLU A 37 -4.20 3.87 -5.25
C GLU A 37 -4.51 5.00 -4.27
N LEU A 38 -3.99 4.89 -3.05
CA LEU A 38 -4.15 5.92 -2.04
C LEU A 38 -3.45 7.21 -2.45
N ALA A 39 -2.26 7.11 -3.05
CA ALA A 39 -1.54 8.27 -3.55
C ALA A 39 -2.33 8.97 -4.65
N GLU A 40 -2.95 8.22 -5.53
CA GLU A 40 -3.74 8.78 -6.61
C GLU A 40 -4.98 9.52 -6.11
N ARG A 41 -5.65 8.95 -5.11
CA ARG A 41 -6.93 9.51 -4.61
C ARG A 41 -6.75 10.54 -3.51
N PHE A 42 -5.73 10.41 -2.69
CA PHE A 42 -5.56 11.22 -1.47
C PHE A 42 -4.16 11.80 -1.37
N GLY A 43 -3.35 11.66 -2.41
CA GLY A 43 -1.97 12.09 -2.35
C GLY A 43 -1.82 13.56 -2.66
N GLU A 44 -0.75 14.13 -2.12
CA GLU A 44 -0.34 15.50 -2.37
C GLU A 44 1.07 15.46 -2.96
N PRO A 45 1.25 15.89 -4.21
CA PRO A 45 2.58 15.85 -4.84
C PRO A 45 3.56 16.77 -4.12
N LYS A 46 4.76 16.26 -3.91
CA LYS A 46 5.88 17.01 -3.36
C LYS A 46 7.11 16.72 -4.20
N GLU A 47 8.21 17.44 -3.94
CA GLU A 47 9.44 17.26 -4.70
C GLU A 47 9.94 15.83 -4.70
N ASN A 48 9.84 15.15 -3.57
CA ASN A 48 10.42 13.82 -3.38
C ASN A 48 9.41 12.69 -3.50
N GLY A 49 8.24 12.97 -4.06
CA GLY A 49 7.22 11.96 -4.23
C GLY A 49 5.84 12.47 -3.87
N THR A 50 4.90 11.56 -3.68
CA THR A 50 3.52 11.91 -3.36
C THR A 50 3.25 11.52 -1.90
N VAL A 51 2.92 12.52 -1.09
CA VAL A 51 2.56 12.29 0.32
C VAL A 51 1.12 11.81 0.37
N VAL A 52 0.91 10.65 0.97
CA VAL A 52 -0.44 10.14 1.19
C VAL A 52 -1.00 10.82 2.42
N ASP A 53 -1.91 11.76 2.22
CA ASP A 53 -2.44 12.62 3.28
C ASP A 53 -3.67 11.98 3.95
N ILE A 54 -3.46 10.77 4.44
CA ILE A 54 -4.46 10.03 5.20
C ILE A 54 -3.74 9.35 6.35
N ALA A 55 -4.31 9.48 7.55
CA ALA A 55 -3.77 8.81 8.72
C ALA A 55 -4.19 7.34 8.69
N LEU A 56 -3.31 6.48 8.24
CA LEU A 56 -3.53 5.04 8.21
C LEU A 56 -2.46 4.35 9.01
N SER A 57 -2.89 3.51 9.94
CA SER A 57 -1.96 2.67 10.69
C SER A 57 -1.55 1.48 9.83
N GLN A 58 -0.49 0.80 10.25
CA GLN A 58 -0.09 -0.45 9.60
C GLN A 58 -1.16 -1.52 9.77
N GLN A 59 -1.89 -1.48 10.88
CA GLN A 59 -3.02 -2.38 11.07
C GLN A 59 -4.12 -2.10 10.06
N ASP A 60 -4.41 -0.83 9.78
CA ASP A 60 -5.40 -0.46 8.77
C ASP A 60 -5.00 -0.97 7.40
N LEU A 61 -3.74 -0.78 7.04
CA LEU A 61 -3.22 -1.28 5.76
C LEU A 61 -3.33 -2.80 5.69
N GLY A 62 -2.98 -3.48 6.77
CA GLY A 62 -3.10 -4.94 6.84
C GLY A 62 -4.53 -5.39 6.65
N ASN A 63 -5.48 -4.73 7.29
CA ASN A 63 -6.90 -5.07 7.15
C ASN A 63 -7.38 -4.92 5.71
N LEU A 64 -6.84 -3.93 5.00
CA LEU A 64 -7.24 -3.67 3.62
C LEU A 64 -6.70 -4.71 2.64
N ILE A 65 -5.54 -5.28 2.92
CA ILE A 65 -4.91 -6.24 2.00
C ILE A 65 -4.95 -7.67 2.51
N GLY A 66 -5.51 -7.90 3.69
CA GLY A 66 -5.59 -9.24 4.27
C GLY A 66 -4.27 -9.75 4.82
N ALA A 67 -3.48 -8.88 5.42
CA ALA A 67 -2.19 -9.24 6.02
C ALA A 67 -2.12 -8.74 7.45
N SER A 68 -1.24 -9.35 8.25
CA SER A 68 -1.03 -8.89 9.63
C SER A 68 -0.26 -7.58 9.65
N ARG A 69 -0.36 -6.86 10.75
CA ARG A 69 0.41 -5.64 10.96
C ARG A 69 1.91 -5.90 10.83
N GLU A 70 2.36 -7.05 11.35
CA GLU A 70 3.76 -7.43 11.31
C GLU A 70 4.26 -7.61 9.89
N ILE A 71 3.47 -8.26 9.05
CA ILE A 71 3.82 -8.46 7.64
C ILE A 71 3.82 -7.13 6.90
N VAL A 72 2.86 -6.26 7.18
CA VAL A 72 2.84 -4.91 6.59
C VAL A 72 4.10 -4.14 7.00
N SER A 73 4.48 -4.22 8.28
CA SER A 73 5.66 -3.54 8.78
C SER A 73 6.93 -4.00 8.06
N LEU A 74 7.08 -5.32 7.91
CA LEU A 74 8.24 -5.88 7.21
C LEU A 74 8.26 -5.46 5.75
N THR A 75 7.11 -5.48 5.10
CA THR A 75 7.00 -5.11 3.68
C THR A 75 7.31 -3.63 3.46
N LEU A 76 6.79 -2.76 4.34
CA LEU A 76 7.09 -1.33 4.27
C LEU A 76 8.58 -1.07 4.49
N SER A 77 9.20 -1.78 5.42
CA SER A 77 10.65 -1.65 5.66
C SER A 77 11.43 -2.02 4.41
N GLU A 78 11.01 -3.07 3.70
CA GLU A 78 11.65 -3.46 2.45
C GLU A 78 11.46 -2.41 1.37
N PHE A 79 10.26 -1.85 1.26
CA PHE A 79 10.00 -0.77 0.31
C PHE A 79 10.86 0.46 0.61
N ARG A 80 11.03 0.79 1.89
CA ARG A 80 11.90 1.90 2.29
C ARG A 80 13.34 1.62 1.92
N ARG A 81 13.80 0.42 2.14
CA ARG A 81 15.17 0.02 1.78
C ARG A 81 15.41 0.14 0.28
N ARG A 82 14.38 -0.15 -0.52
CA ARG A 82 14.45 -0.04 -1.98
C ARG A 82 14.12 1.35 -2.50
N ASN A 83 13.88 2.29 -1.61
CA ASN A 83 13.52 3.67 -1.95
C ASN A 83 12.20 3.78 -2.73
N ALA A 84 11.31 2.81 -2.58
CA ALA A 84 9.98 2.86 -3.19
C ALA A 84 9.01 3.71 -2.37
N VAL A 85 9.24 3.79 -1.08
CA VAL A 85 8.49 4.68 -0.19
C VAL A 85 9.46 5.30 0.80
N SER A 86 9.04 6.41 1.41
CA SER A 86 9.74 6.99 2.56
C SER A 86 8.68 7.48 3.54
N MET A 87 9.12 8.02 4.66
CA MET A 87 8.20 8.50 5.69
C MET A 87 8.42 9.98 5.92
N LEU A 88 7.33 10.71 6.10
CA LEU A 88 7.33 12.10 6.52
C LEU A 88 6.48 12.15 7.79
N GLY A 89 7.14 12.03 8.94
CA GLY A 89 6.44 11.85 10.19
C GLY A 89 5.70 10.50 10.16
N ARG A 90 4.40 10.54 10.30
CA ARG A 90 3.55 9.34 10.24
C ARG A 90 2.95 9.09 8.86
N ARG A 91 3.26 9.95 7.91
CA ARG A 91 2.70 9.83 6.56
C ARG A 91 3.66 9.10 5.65
N VAL A 92 3.10 8.34 4.73
CA VAL A 92 3.88 7.61 3.73
C VAL A 92 4.07 8.52 2.52
N VAL A 93 5.31 8.57 2.03
CA VAL A 93 5.63 9.26 0.78
C VAL A 93 5.88 8.19 -0.27
N VAL A 94 5.10 8.23 -1.32
CA VAL A 94 5.15 7.25 -2.41
C VAL A 94 6.06 7.77 -3.52
N HIS A 95 7.06 6.96 -3.89
CA HIS A 95 7.93 7.23 -5.04
C HIS A 95 7.41 6.41 -6.21
N GLU A 96 6.50 6.99 -6.98
CA GLU A 96 5.70 6.26 -7.96
C GLU A 96 6.47 5.33 -8.89
N PRO A 97 7.53 5.76 -9.58
CA PRO A 97 8.19 4.86 -10.53
C PRO A 97 8.71 3.58 -9.86
N LYS A 98 9.30 3.72 -8.70
CA LYS A 98 9.86 2.57 -7.97
C LYS A 98 8.77 1.72 -7.37
N LEU A 99 7.73 2.33 -6.83
CA LEU A 99 6.64 1.58 -6.24
C LEU A 99 5.82 0.84 -7.30
N ARG A 100 5.69 1.40 -8.49
CA ARG A 100 5.04 0.70 -9.60
C ARG A 100 5.78 -0.57 -9.98
N ARG A 101 7.10 -0.59 -9.89
CA ARG A 101 7.88 -1.80 -10.12
C ARG A 101 7.55 -2.86 -9.07
N GLU A 102 7.40 -2.45 -7.82
CA GLU A 102 7.02 -3.38 -6.76
C GLU A 102 5.63 -3.95 -6.99
N ALA A 103 4.70 -3.13 -7.48
CA ALA A 103 3.34 -3.57 -7.76
C ALA A 103 3.27 -4.55 -8.94
N SER A 104 4.17 -4.46 -9.88
CA SER A 104 4.18 -5.32 -11.07
C SER A 104 5.23 -6.42 -11.00
N ASP A 105 6.04 -6.46 -9.96
CA ASP A 105 7.10 -7.44 -9.84
C ASP A 105 6.53 -8.80 -9.46
N LEU A 106 6.71 -9.75 -10.35
CA LEU A 106 6.23 -11.11 -10.17
C LEU A 106 7.26 -12.04 -9.54
N SER A 107 8.45 -11.52 -9.23
CA SER A 107 9.54 -12.32 -8.66
C SER A 107 9.46 -12.45 -7.13
N TRP A 108 8.53 -11.77 -6.52
CA TRP A 108 8.34 -11.85 -5.07
C TRP A 108 7.99 -13.25 -4.60
#